data_5ff5c840724179e75a5689503ccd944e
#
_entry.id   5ff5c840724179e75a5689503ccd944e
#
_cell.length_a   1.000
_cell.length_b   1.000
_cell.length_c   1.000
_cell.angle_alpha   90.00
_cell.angle_beta   90.00
_cell.angle_gamma   90.00
#
_symmetry.space_group_name_H-M   'P 1'
#
loop_
_entity.id
_entity.type
_entity.pdbx_description
1 polymer ?
#
loop_
_entity_poly.entity_id
_entity_poly.type
_entity_poly.pdbx_seq_one_letter_code
_entity_poly.pdbx_strand_id
1 'polypeptide(L)'
;PEYVLRYLISASGLSDDAVTLEFKSEASEVAAVLAEDPNAIGLLPQPFVTAAIAQNDSLSVVLDLTKVWDSLQEDDSNSRLVTGVSIVNNEFLAAHKDLVDTFLTEHEASIAYTAADPEGAAALIEKAGIVAKAAIAQKALPACNITYLDGQDMKDALNGYLSVLLSQNPQSVGGSLPEDDFYY
;
A
#
# COMPACT_ATOMS: atom_id res chain seq x y z
N PRO A 1 8.55 -0.75 3.02
CA PRO A 1 8.75 -1.77 1.97
C PRO A 1 9.75 -2.87 2.37
N GLU A 2 10.90 -2.52 3.00
CA GLU A 2 11.96 -3.48 3.33
C GLU A 2 11.47 -4.65 4.18
N TYR A 3 10.87 -4.40 5.34
CA TYR A 3 10.43 -5.47 6.25
C TYR A 3 9.35 -6.37 5.64
N VAL A 4 8.46 -5.80 4.84
CA VAL A 4 7.48 -6.57 4.07
C VAL A 4 8.18 -7.49 3.08
N LEU A 5 9.13 -6.96 2.29
CA LEU A 5 9.86 -7.77 1.32
C LEU A 5 10.66 -8.89 1.99
N ARG A 6 11.35 -8.61 3.10
CA ARG A 6 12.08 -9.62 3.86
C ARG A 6 11.14 -10.71 4.40
N TYR A 7 9.99 -10.32 4.93
CA TYR A 7 8.96 -11.27 5.36
C TYR A 7 8.52 -12.17 4.21
N LEU A 8 8.17 -11.59 3.05
CA LEU A 8 7.69 -12.35 1.89
C LEU A 8 8.77 -13.32 1.36
N ILE A 9 10.03 -12.92 1.33
CA ILE A 9 11.17 -13.78 0.96
C ILE A 9 11.25 -14.97 1.92
N SER A 10 11.32 -14.71 3.22
CA SER A 10 11.45 -15.74 4.25
C SER A 10 10.22 -16.66 4.30
N ALA A 11 9.00 -16.12 4.25
CA ALA A 11 7.77 -16.89 4.27
C ALA A 11 7.58 -17.75 3.00
N SER A 12 8.23 -17.37 1.89
CA SER A 12 8.30 -18.18 0.66
C SER A 12 9.37 -19.29 0.72
N GLY A 13 10.04 -19.47 1.87
CA GLY A 13 11.05 -20.51 2.06
C GLY A 13 12.42 -20.17 1.48
N LEU A 14 12.68 -18.92 1.15
CA LEU A 14 13.97 -18.44 0.68
C LEU A 14 14.79 -17.91 1.87
N SER A 15 16.12 -18.07 1.79
CA SER A 15 17.03 -17.47 2.78
C SER A 15 17.22 -15.97 2.53
N ASP A 16 17.60 -15.21 3.56
CA ASP A 16 17.78 -13.77 3.49
C ASP A 16 18.88 -13.34 2.49
N ASP A 17 19.82 -14.23 2.19
CA ASP A 17 20.92 -14.05 1.24
C ASP A 17 20.59 -14.52 -0.18
N ALA A 18 19.37 -15.04 -0.42
CA ALA A 18 18.93 -15.46 -1.75
C ALA A 18 18.86 -14.32 -2.76
N VAL A 19 18.68 -13.08 -2.27
CA VAL A 19 18.64 -11.87 -3.09
C VAL A 19 19.50 -10.77 -2.46
N THR A 20 20.13 -9.96 -3.32
CA THR A 20 20.84 -8.75 -2.89
C THR A 20 19.89 -7.55 -3.01
N LEU A 21 19.64 -6.88 -1.89
CA LEU A 21 18.77 -5.70 -1.86
C LEU A 21 19.59 -4.42 -1.98
N GLU A 22 19.27 -3.63 -2.98
CA GLU A 22 19.79 -2.27 -3.14
C GLU A 22 18.68 -1.26 -2.86
N PHE A 23 18.90 -0.34 -1.92
CA PHE A 23 17.91 0.65 -1.51
C PHE A 23 18.07 1.96 -2.25
N LYS A 24 16.95 2.52 -2.70
CA LYS A 24 16.86 3.85 -3.28
C LYS A 24 15.94 4.72 -2.41
N SER A 25 16.23 6.00 -2.36
CA SER A 25 15.45 6.96 -1.57
C SER A 25 14.10 7.29 -2.22
N GLU A 26 14.06 7.29 -3.56
CA GLU A 26 12.91 7.70 -4.34
C GLU A 26 12.51 6.64 -5.38
N ALA A 27 11.20 6.53 -5.64
CA ALA A 27 10.68 5.61 -6.65
C ALA A 27 11.20 5.94 -8.08
N SER A 28 11.47 7.21 -8.35
CA SER A 28 12.07 7.68 -9.62
C SER A 28 13.48 7.13 -9.86
N GLU A 29 14.26 6.93 -8.79
CA GLU A 29 15.60 6.34 -8.89
C GLU A 29 15.52 4.86 -9.26
N VAL A 30 14.54 4.12 -8.69
CA VAL A 30 14.29 2.73 -9.08
C VAL A 30 13.89 2.65 -10.55
N ALA A 31 12.98 3.54 -10.99
CA ALA A 31 12.55 3.58 -12.39
C ALA A 31 13.74 3.88 -13.36
N ALA A 32 14.68 4.73 -12.94
CA ALA A 32 15.89 5.01 -13.73
C ALA A 32 16.79 3.77 -13.86
N VAL A 33 17.02 3.02 -12.76
CA VAL A 33 17.77 1.75 -12.80
C VAL A 33 17.12 0.74 -13.73
N LEU A 34 15.80 0.59 -13.67
CA LEU A 34 15.05 -0.31 -14.56
C LEU A 34 15.12 0.10 -16.05
N ALA A 35 15.33 1.38 -16.33
CA ALA A 35 15.51 1.86 -17.70
C ALA A 35 16.92 1.58 -18.26
N GLU A 36 17.93 1.49 -17.40
CA GLU A 36 19.34 1.32 -17.77
C GLU A 36 19.77 -0.15 -17.78
N ASP A 37 19.25 -0.98 -16.84
CA ASP A 37 19.63 -2.39 -16.71
C ASP A 37 18.44 -3.32 -17.03
N PRO A 38 18.46 -4.03 -18.16
CA PRO A 38 17.39 -4.94 -18.58
C PRO A 38 17.25 -6.18 -17.68
N ASN A 39 18.23 -6.44 -16.79
CA ASN A 39 18.18 -7.56 -15.83
C ASN A 39 17.77 -7.10 -14.43
N ALA A 40 17.58 -5.80 -14.19
CA ALA A 40 17.20 -5.30 -12.89
C ALA A 40 15.74 -5.69 -12.55
N ILE A 41 15.52 -5.99 -11.27
CA ILE A 41 14.20 -6.20 -10.67
C ILE A 41 13.96 -5.04 -9.70
N GLY A 42 12.89 -4.28 -9.92
CA GLY A 42 12.53 -3.15 -9.06
C GLY A 42 11.27 -3.41 -8.27
N LEU A 43 11.26 -2.97 -7.01
CA LEU A 43 10.07 -2.88 -6.16
C LEU A 43 9.55 -1.44 -6.20
N LEU A 44 8.38 -1.25 -6.75
CA LEU A 44 7.74 0.05 -6.92
C LEU A 44 6.29 0.01 -6.46
N PRO A 45 5.77 1.08 -5.83
CA PRO A 45 4.33 1.19 -5.57
C PRO A 45 3.58 1.67 -6.82
N GLN A 46 2.24 1.49 -6.82
CA GLN A 46 1.38 2.24 -7.73
C GLN A 46 1.28 3.71 -7.27
N PRO A 47 1.17 4.65 -8.20
CA PRO A 47 1.10 4.51 -9.67
C PRO A 47 2.46 4.45 -10.40
N PHE A 48 3.58 4.40 -9.68
CA PHE A 48 4.94 4.43 -10.27
C PHE A 48 5.20 3.23 -11.19
N VAL A 49 4.71 2.03 -10.84
CA VAL A 49 4.79 0.85 -11.73
C VAL A 49 4.14 1.14 -13.07
N THR A 50 2.89 1.63 -13.05
CA THR A 50 2.14 1.97 -14.28
C THR A 50 2.83 3.06 -15.08
N ALA A 51 3.40 4.07 -14.43
CA ALA A 51 4.14 5.14 -15.11
C ALA A 51 5.45 4.63 -15.73
N ALA A 52 6.19 3.76 -15.04
CA ALA A 52 7.43 3.17 -15.56
C ALA A 52 7.16 2.31 -16.80
N ILE A 53 6.15 1.43 -16.76
CA ILE A 53 5.75 0.61 -17.90
C ILE A 53 5.26 1.46 -19.07
N ALA A 54 4.56 2.58 -18.82
CA ALA A 54 4.12 3.48 -19.88
C ALA A 54 5.29 4.22 -20.58
N GLN A 55 6.45 4.30 -19.94
CA GLN A 55 7.67 4.89 -20.51
C GLN A 55 8.61 3.85 -21.13
N ASN A 56 8.54 2.62 -20.68
CA ASN A 56 9.39 1.52 -21.14
C ASN A 56 8.54 0.23 -21.25
N ASP A 57 8.16 -0.11 -22.45
CA ASP A 57 7.30 -1.27 -22.78
C ASP A 57 8.00 -2.63 -22.64
N SER A 58 9.32 -2.65 -22.42
CA SER A 58 10.05 -3.87 -22.07
C SER A 58 9.85 -4.30 -20.61
N LEU A 59 9.32 -3.42 -19.75
CA LEU A 59 9.03 -3.73 -18.35
C LEU A 59 7.72 -4.49 -18.22
N SER A 60 7.69 -5.43 -17.28
CA SER A 60 6.48 -6.17 -16.92
C SER A 60 6.39 -6.37 -15.41
N VAL A 61 5.16 -6.45 -14.89
CA VAL A 61 4.92 -6.84 -13.50
C VAL A 61 5.08 -8.36 -13.39
N VAL A 62 6.09 -8.81 -12.65
CA VAL A 62 6.35 -10.23 -12.44
C VAL A 62 5.74 -10.77 -11.14
N LEU A 63 5.59 -9.91 -10.12
CA LEU A 63 4.97 -10.24 -8.84
C LEU A 63 4.09 -9.09 -8.37
N ASP A 64 2.90 -9.42 -7.89
CA ASP A 64 2.02 -8.54 -7.14
C ASP A 64 2.14 -8.93 -5.65
N LEU A 65 2.78 -8.05 -4.87
CA LEU A 65 3.09 -8.37 -3.48
C LEU A 65 1.85 -8.47 -2.58
N THR A 66 0.73 -7.84 -2.94
CA THR A 66 -0.55 -8.04 -2.25
C THR A 66 -1.02 -9.49 -2.42
N LYS A 67 -0.98 -10.02 -3.64
CA LYS A 67 -1.37 -11.42 -3.89
C LYS A 67 -0.41 -12.41 -3.24
N VAL A 68 0.89 -12.10 -3.21
CA VAL A 68 1.87 -12.94 -2.51
C VAL A 68 1.57 -12.93 -1.02
N TRP A 69 1.33 -11.76 -0.42
CA TRP A 69 0.93 -11.63 0.98
C TRP A 69 -0.30 -12.48 1.29
N ASP A 70 -1.38 -12.31 0.53
CA ASP A 70 -2.63 -13.03 0.74
C ASP A 70 -2.45 -14.56 0.64
N SER A 71 -1.59 -15.02 -0.27
CA SER A 71 -1.30 -16.46 -0.44
C SER A 71 -0.49 -17.09 0.70
N LEU A 72 0.15 -16.27 1.53
CA LEU A 72 0.95 -16.70 2.68
C LEU A 72 0.18 -16.63 4.01
N GLN A 73 -1.04 -16.09 3.99
CA GLN A 73 -1.88 -16.04 5.19
C GLN A 73 -2.65 -17.36 5.36
N GLU A 74 -3.03 -17.65 6.60
CA GLU A 74 -3.95 -18.76 6.91
C GLU A 74 -5.35 -18.43 6.37
N ASP A 75 -6.14 -19.45 6.03
CA ASP A 75 -7.47 -19.31 5.38
C ASP A 75 -8.46 -18.44 6.18
N ASP A 76 -8.32 -18.39 7.51
CA ASP A 76 -9.14 -17.60 8.41
C ASP A 76 -8.49 -16.26 8.84
N SER A 77 -7.34 -15.93 8.31
CA SER A 77 -6.63 -14.69 8.59
C SER A 77 -7.28 -13.50 7.88
N ASN A 78 -7.56 -12.44 8.61
CA ASN A 78 -7.96 -11.14 8.06
C ASN A 78 -6.78 -10.21 7.77
N SER A 79 -5.53 -10.68 7.98
CA SER A 79 -4.32 -9.90 7.70
C SER A 79 -4.29 -9.43 6.25
N ARG A 80 -3.93 -8.17 6.04
CA ARG A 80 -3.77 -7.56 4.70
C ARG A 80 -2.46 -6.81 4.61
N LEU A 81 -1.92 -6.70 3.39
CA LEU A 81 -0.79 -5.82 3.13
C LEU A 81 -1.29 -4.36 3.12
N VAL A 82 -1.22 -3.70 4.27
CA VAL A 82 -1.70 -2.33 4.45
C VAL A 82 -0.61 -1.34 4.07
N THR A 83 -0.86 -0.50 3.07
CA THR A 83 0.11 0.50 2.57
C THR A 83 -0.22 1.92 3.00
N GLY A 84 -1.45 2.20 3.41
CA GLY A 84 -1.89 3.52 3.86
C GLY A 84 -3.08 3.45 4.78
N VAL A 85 -3.14 4.40 5.71
CA VAL A 85 -4.24 4.54 6.68
C VAL A 85 -4.55 6.02 6.89
N SER A 86 -5.79 6.34 7.26
CA SER A 86 -6.14 7.65 7.81
C SER A 86 -5.91 7.63 9.32
N ILE A 87 -5.30 8.68 9.85
CA ILE A 87 -5.09 8.87 11.28
C ILE A 87 -5.74 10.18 11.73
N VAL A 88 -6.23 10.21 12.96
CA VAL A 88 -6.80 11.39 13.60
C VAL A 88 -6.12 11.62 14.94
N ASN A 89 -5.89 12.89 15.28
CA ASN A 89 -5.39 13.25 16.62
C ASN A 89 -6.50 13.03 17.66
N ASN A 90 -6.17 12.42 18.80
CA ASN A 90 -7.14 12.08 19.84
C ASN A 90 -7.87 13.28 20.44
N GLU A 91 -7.17 14.43 20.61
CA GLU A 91 -7.81 15.66 21.10
C GLU A 91 -8.82 16.22 20.07
N PHE A 92 -8.45 16.17 18.79
CA PHE A 92 -9.36 16.56 17.71
C PHE A 92 -10.57 15.65 17.64
N LEU A 93 -10.37 14.33 17.70
CA LEU A 93 -11.45 13.34 17.71
C LEU A 93 -12.41 13.58 18.87
N ALA A 94 -11.89 13.79 20.09
CA ALA A 94 -12.71 14.05 21.29
C ALA A 94 -13.55 15.33 21.17
N ALA A 95 -13.00 16.37 20.53
CA ALA A 95 -13.68 17.66 20.37
C ALA A 95 -14.62 17.73 19.15
N HIS A 96 -14.40 16.90 18.12
CA HIS A 96 -15.04 17.01 16.81
C HIS A 96 -15.45 15.66 16.22
N LYS A 97 -16.01 14.80 17.07
CA LYS A 97 -16.41 13.43 16.65
C LYS A 97 -17.32 13.44 15.44
N ASP A 98 -18.29 14.32 15.38
CA ASP A 98 -19.24 14.48 14.28
C ASP A 98 -18.58 14.84 12.94
N LEU A 99 -17.51 15.62 12.99
CA LEU A 99 -16.73 15.94 11.79
C LEU A 99 -15.91 14.73 11.31
N VAL A 100 -15.38 13.93 12.24
CA VAL A 100 -14.66 12.70 11.89
C VAL A 100 -15.61 11.68 11.27
N ASP A 101 -16.80 11.50 11.86
CA ASP A 101 -17.83 10.60 11.32
C ASP A 101 -18.29 11.05 9.91
N THR A 102 -18.43 12.35 9.70
CA THR A 102 -18.74 12.92 8.38
C THR A 102 -17.60 12.65 7.39
N PHE A 103 -16.35 12.90 7.79
CA PHE A 103 -15.17 12.60 6.97
C PHE A 103 -15.12 11.14 6.55
N LEU A 104 -15.35 10.21 7.47
CA LEU A 104 -15.32 8.77 7.17
C LEU A 104 -16.40 8.39 6.15
N THR A 105 -17.61 8.95 6.28
CA THR A 105 -18.69 8.73 5.32
C THR A 105 -18.34 9.24 3.92
N GLU A 106 -17.76 10.44 3.83
CA GLU A 106 -17.33 11.03 2.55
C GLU A 106 -16.10 10.29 1.97
N HIS A 107 -15.22 9.82 2.84
CA HIS A 107 -14.05 9.03 2.45
C HIS A 107 -14.45 7.69 1.85
N GLU A 108 -15.37 6.96 2.49
CA GLU A 108 -15.96 5.74 1.95
C GLU A 108 -16.59 5.98 0.58
N ALA A 109 -17.41 7.03 0.45
CA ALA A 109 -18.04 7.38 -0.81
C ALA A 109 -17.01 7.73 -1.91
N SER A 110 -15.93 8.42 -1.55
CA SER A 110 -14.83 8.74 -2.47
C SER A 110 -14.10 7.47 -2.94
N ILE A 111 -13.85 6.52 -2.04
CA ILE A 111 -13.23 5.23 -2.38
C ILE A 111 -14.15 4.44 -3.31
N ALA A 112 -15.43 4.34 -2.98
CA ALA A 112 -16.42 3.67 -3.84
C ALA A 112 -16.50 4.30 -5.24
N TYR A 113 -16.36 5.62 -5.34
CA TYR A 113 -16.34 6.34 -6.61
C TYR A 113 -15.16 5.93 -7.50
N THR A 114 -13.98 5.68 -6.94
CA THR A 114 -12.80 5.26 -7.74
C THR A 114 -13.03 3.93 -8.47
N ALA A 115 -13.83 3.04 -7.90
CA ALA A 115 -14.18 1.76 -8.51
C ALA A 115 -15.37 1.90 -9.49
N ALA A 116 -16.34 2.77 -9.17
CA ALA A 116 -17.55 2.94 -9.97
C ALA A 116 -17.31 3.74 -11.27
N ASP A 117 -16.45 4.78 -11.21
CA ASP A 117 -16.09 5.63 -12.34
C ASP A 117 -14.58 5.91 -12.37
N PRO A 118 -13.76 4.93 -12.80
CA PRO A 118 -12.32 5.11 -12.85
C PRO A 118 -11.85 6.24 -13.78
N GLU A 119 -12.60 6.55 -14.83
CA GLU A 119 -12.28 7.65 -15.76
C GLU A 119 -12.50 9.01 -15.08
N GLY A 120 -13.67 9.21 -14.46
CA GLY A 120 -13.96 10.43 -13.72
C GLY A 120 -13.03 10.62 -12.52
N ALA A 121 -12.75 9.54 -11.78
CA ALA A 121 -11.79 9.57 -10.68
C ALA A 121 -10.38 9.95 -11.16
N ALA A 122 -9.91 9.38 -12.26
CA ALA A 122 -8.62 9.72 -12.84
C ALA A 122 -8.49 11.19 -13.26
N ALA A 123 -9.55 11.77 -13.82
CA ALA A 123 -9.59 13.18 -14.14
C ALA A 123 -9.49 14.08 -12.89
N LEU A 124 -10.14 13.69 -11.80
CA LEU A 124 -10.03 14.40 -10.51
C LEU A 124 -8.64 14.26 -9.88
N ILE A 125 -8.04 13.08 -9.97
CA ILE A 125 -6.68 12.80 -9.49
C ILE A 125 -5.64 13.67 -10.23
N GLU A 126 -5.75 13.79 -11.56
CA GLU A 126 -4.90 14.70 -12.34
C GLU A 126 -5.13 16.15 -11.96
N LYS A 127 -6.38 16.58 -11.88
CA LYS A 127 -6.76 17.94 -11.47
C LYS A 127 -6.23 18.31 -10.08
N ALA A 128 -6.21 17.35 -9.16
CA ALA A 128 -5.65 17.51 -7.81
C ALA A 128 -4.12 17.46 -7.77
N GLY A 129 -3.45 17.17 -8.89
CA GLY A 129 -1.98 17.07 -8.96
C GLY A 129 -1.39 15.83 -8.28
N ILE A 130 -2.21 14.82 -7.97
CA ILE A 130 -1.77 13.57 -7.33
C ILE A 130 -0.98 12.72 -8.33
N VAL A 131 -1.47 12.60 -9.55
CA VAL A 131 -0.81 11.95 -10.68
C VAL A 131 -0.79 12.92 -11.85
N ALA A 132 0.34 13.01 -12.54
CA ALA A 132 0.55 14.01 -13.60
C ALA A 132 -0.36 13.86 -14.83
N LYS A 133 -0.90 12.65 -15.07
CA LYS A 133 -1.76 12.36 -16.23
C LYS A 133 -2.91 11.43 -15.83
N ALA A 134 -4.14 11.81 -16.15
CA ALA A 134 -5.33 11.00 -15.91
C ALA A 134 -5.23 9.60 -16.53
N ALA A 135 -4.65 9.45 -17.70
CA ALA A 135 -4.47 8.15 -18.36
C ALA A 135 -3.60 7.17 -17.54
N ILE A 136 -2.60 7.69 -16.81
CA ILE A 136 -1.78 6.88 -15.89
C ILE A 136 -2.59 6.52 -14.65
N ALA A 137 -3.29 7.49 -14.06
CA ALA A 137 -4.15 7.25 -12.91
C ALA A 137 -5.22 6.19 -13.22
N GLN A 138 -5.92 6.31 -14.33
CA GLN A 138 -6.96 5.37 -14.76
C GLN A 138 -6.43 3.94 -14.89
N LYS A 139 -5.23 3.78 -15.47
CA LYS A 139 -4.59 2.46 -15.62
C LYS A 139 -4.10 1.90 -14.28
N ALA A 140 -3.65 2.75 -13.36
CA ALA A 140 -3.11 2.35 -12.07
C ALA A 140 -4.20 1.99 -11.04
N LEU A 141 -5.36 2.67 -11.06
CA LEU A 141 -6.42 2.53 -10.07
C LEU A 141 -6.78 1.07 -9.74
N PRO A 142 -6.97 0.15 -10.70
CA PRO A 142 -7.31 -1.24 -10.39
C PRO A 142 -6.24 -2.00 -9.59
N ALA A 143 -4.99 -1.55 -9.66
CA ALA A 143 -3.85 -2.17 -8.98
C ALA A 143 -3.40 -1.38 -7.72
N CYS A 144 -4.07 -0.27 -7.39
CA CYS A 144 -3.79 0.51 -6.19
C CYS A 144 -4.35 -0.12 -4.91
N ASN A 145 -5.23 -1.12 -5.02
CA ASN A 145 -5.92 -1.77 -3.89
C ASN A 145 -6.59 -0.77 -2.94
N ILE A 146 -7.20 0.30 -3.51
CA ILE A 146 -7.90 1.31 -2.73
C ILE A 146 -9.15 0.66 -2.14
N THR A 147 -9.24 0.63 -0.81
CA THR A 147 -10.36 0.03 -0.08
C THR A 147 -10.69 0.86 1.15
N TYR A 148 -11.93 0.80 1.58
CA TYR A 148 -12.39 1.33 2.85
C TYR A 148 -12.56 0.17 3.83
N LEU A 149 -11.89 0.27 4.96
CA LEU A 149 -12.05 -0.63 6.10
C LEU A 149 -12.15 0.21 7.36
N ASP A 150 -13.07 -0.11 8.23
CA ASP A 150 -13.23 0.45 9.56
C ASP A 150 -13.53 -0.63 10.61
N GLY A 151 -13.69 -0.23 11.86
CA GLY A 151 -14.09 -1.10 12.96
C GLY A 151 -13.21 -2.35 13.09
N GLN A 152 -13.86 -3.51 13.32
CA GLN A 152 -13.15 -4.75 13.57
C GLN A 152 -12.36 -5.27 12.37
N ASP A 153 -12.87 -5.10 11.15
CA ASP A 153 -12.18 -5.56 9.93
C ASP A 153 -10.89 -4.77 9.70
N MET A 154 -10.92 -3.44 9.94
CA MET A 154 -9.72 -2.60 9.91
C MET A 154 -8.71 -3.02 10.97
N LYS A 155 -9.18 -3.24 12.21
CA LYS A 155 -8.33 -3.66 13.34
C LYS A 155 -7.65 -4.99 13.05
N ASP A 156 -8.37 -5.98 12.55
CA ASP A 156 -7.83 -7.31 12.25
C ASP A 156 -6.80 -7.24 11.12
N ALA A 157 -7.10 -6.49 10.05
CA ALA A 157 -6.17 -6.29 8.94
C ALA A 157 -4.88 -5.61 9.39
N LEU A 158 -4.98 -4.55 10.19
CA LEU A 158 -3.83 -3.82 10.74
C LEU A 158 -3.04 -4.65 11.74
N ASN A 159 -3.69 -5.35 12.66
CA ASN A 159 -3.00 -6.19 13.64
C ASN A 159 -2.19 -7.30 12.97
N GLY A 160 -2.72 -7.94 11.95
CA GLY A 160 -1.99 -8.93 11.15
C GLY A 160 -0.75 -8.32 10.50
N TYR A 161 -0.90 -7.17 9.86
CA TYR A 161 0.21 -6.44 9.23
C TYR A 161 1.26 -5.97 10.24
N LEU A 162 0.84 -5.31 11.32
CA LEU A 162 1.73 -4.78 12.35
C LEU A 162 2.45 -5.90 13.12
N SER A 163 1.82 -7.08 13.28
CA SER A 163 2.45 -8.26 13.87
C SER A 163 3.65 -8.73 13.04
N VAL A 164 3.53 -8.74 11.73
CA VAL A 164 4.64 -9.05 10.83
C VAL A 164 5.75 -8.01 10.97
N LEU A 165 5.43 -6.72 10.96
CA LEU A 165 6.43 -5.66 11.16
C LEU A 165 7.12 -5.77 12.52
N LEU A 166 6.36 -6.04 13.59
CA LEU A 166 6.89 -6.25 14.94
C LEU A 166 7.88 -7.42 14.97
N SER A 167 7.55 -8.52 14.30
CA SER A 167 8.43 -9.70 14.24
C SER A 167 9.74 -9.45 13.49
N GLN A 168 9.70 -8.60 12.46
CA GLN A 168 10.87 -8.23 11.67
C GLN A 168 11.74 -7.19 12.39
N ASN A 169 11.13 -6.18 12.96
CA ASN A 169 11.81 -5.14 13.74
C ASN A 169 10.83 -4.46 14.70
N PRO A 170 10.89 -4.76 16.02
CA PRO A 170 9.99 -4.15 17.00
C PRO A 170 9.98 -2.63 16.98
N GLN A 171 11.10 -1.98 16.68
CA GLN A 171 11.19 -0.52 16.66
C GLN A 171 10.37 0.10 15.51
N SER A 172 10.06 -0.66 14.46
CA SER A 172 9.24 -0.19 13.32
C SER A 172 7.80 0.11 13.70
N VAL A 173 7.34 -0.44 14.82
CA VAL A 173 5.96 -0.28 15.35
C VAL A 173 5.93 0.28 16.78
N GLY A 174 7.03 0.92 17.20
CA GLY A 174 7.09 1.52 18.55
C GLY A 174 7.38 0.53 19.69
N GLY A 175 7.75 -0.72 19.38
CA GLY A 175 8.15 -1.76 20.35
C GLY A 175 7.04 -2.72 20.75
N SER A 176 5.77 -2.41 20.51
CA SER A 176 4.62 -3.27 20.78
C SER A 176 3.49 -2.99 19.78
N LEU A 177 2.54 -3.91 19.71
CA LEU A 177 1.28 -3.65 18.99
C LEU A 177 0.47 -2.57 19.70
N PRO A 178 -0.33 -1.77 18.95
CA PRO A 178 -1.24 -0.81 19.55
C PRO A 178 -2.30 -1.47 20.45
N GLU A 179 -2.72 -0.74 21.47
CA GLU A 179 -3.85 -1.11 22.32
C GLU A 179 -5.19 -0.84 21.61
N ASP A 180 -6.29 -1.33 22.21
CA ASP A 180 -7.63 -1.25 21.60
C ASP A 180 -8.11 0.19 21.34
N ASP A 181 -7.69 1.15 22.14
CA ASP A 181 -8.02 2.57 22.02
C ASP A 181 -7.28 3.31 20.89
N PHE A 182 -6.36 2.65 20.21
CA PHE A 182 -5.72 3.15 19.00
C PHE A 182 -6.65 3.12 17.79
N TYR A 183 -7.61 2.21 17.78
CA TYR A 183 -8.53 2.00 16.67
C TYR A 183 -9.84 2.74 16.89
N TYR A 184 -10.32 3.41 15.84
CA TYR A 184 -11.59 4.14 15.87
C TYR A 184 -12.67 3.42 15.07
#